data_372aac4999a8effe0361b8e507664c3f
#
_entry.id   372aac4999a8effe0361b8e507664c3f
#
_cell.length_a   1.000
_cell.length_b   1.000
_cell.length_c   1.000
_cell.angle_alpha   90.00
_cell.angle_beta   90.00
_cell.angle_gamma   90.00
#
_symmetry.space_group_name_H-M   'P 1'
#
loop_
_entity.id
_entity.type
_entity.pdbx_description
1 polymer ?
#
loop_
_entity_poly.entity_id
_entity_poly.type
_entity_poly.pdbx_seq_one_letter_code
_entity_poly.pdbx_strand_id
1 'polypeptide(L)' 'MNNLRELRKENGFNQEQMAAELGVSLSMYQKVEQGNAKAGRKFMEKIKQRFPKASIDYIFFCKQ' A
#
# COMPACT_ATOMS: atom_id res chain seq x y z
N MET A 1 -3.27 9.27 -7.77
CA MET A 1 -2.22 8.84 -6.84
C MET A 1 -2.83 8.54 -5.47
N ASN A 2 -2.18 7.73 -4.69
CA ASN A 2 -2.67 7.37 -3.37
C ASN A 2 -1.58 7.63 -2.32
N ASN A 3 -1.92 7.42 -1.07
CA ASN A 3 -1.02 7.68 0.06
C ASN A 3 -0.27 6.42 0.53
N LEU A 4 -0.23 5.39 -0.29
CA LEU A 4 0.48 4.15 0.05
C LEU A 4 1.97 4.40 0.24
N ARG A 5 2.54 5.26 -0.59
CA ARG A 5 3.94 5.65 -0.49
C ARG A 5 4.25 6.28 0.87
N GLU A 6 3.32 7.09 1.39
CA GLU A 6 3.51 7.72 2.69
C GLU A 6 3.56 6.67 3.80
N LEU A 7 2.64 5.71 3.76
CA LEU A 7 2.65 4.61 4.73
C LEU A 7 3.97 3.85 4.67
N ARG A 8 4.46 3.58 3.47
CA ARG A 8 5.73 2.88 3.28
C ARG A 8 6.89 3.67 3.90
N LYS A 9 6.96 4.95 3.60
CA LYS A 9 8.03 5.81 4.09
C LYS A 9 8.00 5.97 5.60
N GLU A 10 6.81 6.07 6.18
CA GLU A 10 6.65 6.17 7.63
C GLU A 10 7.24 4.96 8.35
N ASN A 11 7.24 3.82 7.70
CA ASN A 11 7.76 2.58 8.26
C ASN A 11 9.20 2.28 7.83
N GLY A 12 9.83 3.18 7.08
CA GLY A 12 11.22 3.04 6.70
C GLY A 12 11.49 1.96 5.67
N PHE A 13 10.49 1.60 4.86
CA PHE A 13 10.62 0.53 3.87
C PHE A 13 10.87 1.10 2.47
N ASN A 14 11.69 0.39 1.68
CA ASN A 14 11.70 0.61 0.24
C ASN A 14 10.54 -0.20 -0.38
N GLN A 15 10.34 -0.06 -1.70
CA GLN A 15 9.22 -0.73 -2.37
C GLN A 15 9.31 -2.26 -2.26
N GLU A 16 10.52 -2.79 -2.40
CA GLU A 16 10.75 -4.22 -2.32
C GLU A 16 10.41 -4.77 -0.93
N GLN A 17 10.86 -4.04 0.11
CA GLN A 17 10.56 -4.42 1.48
C GLN A 17 9.07 -4.36 1.78
N MET A 18 8.41 -3.31 1.31
CA MET A 18 6.98 -3.16 1.53
C MET A 18 6.18 -4.26 0.83
N ALA A 19 6.57 -4.61 -0.40
CA ALA A 19 5.92 -5.71 -1.11
C ALA A 19 6.07 -7.01 -0.32
N ALA A 20 7.25 -7.26 0.23
CA ALA A 20 7.49 -8.46 1.03
C ALA A 20 6.65 -8.45 2.31
N GLU A 21 6.54 -7.29 2.96
CA GLU A 21 5.72 -7.16 4.18
C GLU A 21 4.25 -7.43 3.90
N LEU A 22 3.76 -7.05 2.74
CA LEU A 22 2.37 -7.27 2.36
C LEU A 22 2.14 -8.63 1.71
N GLY A 23 3.21 -9.36 1.38
CA GLY A 23 3.09 -10.66 0.74
C GLY A 23 2.61 -10.57 -0.70
N VAL A 24 2.99 -9.52 -1.42
CA VAL A 24 2.65 -9.32 -2.83
C VAL A 24 3.93 -9.21 -3.64
N SER A 25 3.81 -9.38 -4.96
CA SER A 25 4.97 -9.19 -5.83
C SER A 25 5.36 -7.72 -5.89
N LEU A 26 6.64 -7.46 -6.14
CA LEU A 26 7.12 -6.10 -6.30
C LEU A 26 6.41 -5.39 -7.45
N SER A 27 6.20 -6.09 -8.55
CA SER A 27 5.52 -5.53 -9.71
C SER A 27 4.10 -5.09 -9.37
N MET A 28 3.35 -5.92 -8.65
CA MET A 28 2.00 -5.58 -8.22
C MET A 28 2.03 -4.38 -7.28
N TYR A 29 2.94 -4.41 -6.32
CA TYR A 29 3.05 -3.31 -5.36
C TYR A 29 3.32 -1.98 -6.07
N GLN A 30 4.29 -1.98 -7.00
CA GLN A 30 4.65 -0.77 -7.73
C GLN A 30 3.48 -0.21 -8.53
N LYS A 31 2.71 -1.09 -9.19
CA LYS A 31 1.54 -0.65 -9.95
C LYS A 31 0.50 0.01 -9.08
N VAL A 32 0.24 -0.56 -7.91
CA VAL A 32 -0.74 0.00 -6.99
C VAL A 32 -0.25 1.34 -6.43
N GLU A 33 1.00 1.41 -6.00
CA GLU A 33 1.56 2.65 -5.44
C GLU A 33 1.56 3.78 -6.47
N GLN A 34 1.84 3.47 -7.72
CA GLN A 34 1.86 4.46 -8.79
C GLN A 34 0.47 4.85 -9.31
N GLY A 35 -0.55 4.13 -8.87
CA GLY A 35 -1.91 4.40 -9.32
C GLY A 35 -2.25 3.76 -10.66
N ASN A 36 -1.40 2.88 -11.19
CA ASN A 36 -1.63 2.20 -12.46
C ASN A 36 -2.48 0.94 -12.32
N ALA A 37 -2.71 0.49 -11.09
CA ALA A 37 -3.61 -0.62 -10.80
C ALA A 37 -4.39 -0.28 -9.54
N LYS A 38 -5.63 -0.71 -9.48
CA LYS A 38 -6.46 -0.51 -8.30
C LYS A 38 -6.06 -1.51 -7.22
N ALA A 39 -6.04 -1.04 -5.97
CA ALA A 39 -5.88 -1.93 -4.84
C ALA A 39 -7.16 -2.74 -4.68
N GLY A 40 -7.09 -4.02 -4.93
CA GLY A 40 -8.21 -4.91 -4.73
C GLY A 40 -8.46 -5.15 -3.24
N ARG A 41 -9.58 -5.83 -2.97
CA ARG A 41 -9.97 -6.15 -1.60
C ARG A 41 -8.87 -6.88 -0.84
N LYS A 42 -8.26 -7.89 -1.48
CA LYS A 42 -7.20 -8.67 -0.84
C LYS A 42 -5.98 -7.81 -0.51
N PHE A 43 -5.63 -6.88 -1.39
CA PHE A 43 -4.54 -5.98 -1.15
C PHE A 43 -4.81 -5.11 0.08
N MET A 44 -6.01 -4.55 0.15
CA MET A 44 -6.41 -3.73 1.29
C MET A 44 -6.42 -4.52 2.59
N GLU A 45 -6.91 -5.77 2.55
CA GLU A 45 -6.90 -6.64 3.72
C GLU A 45 -5.47 -6.90 4.21
N LYS A 46 -4.53 -7.11 3.29
CA LYS A 46 -3.13 -7.33 3.66
C LYS A 46 -2.54 -6.10 4.35
N ILE A 47 -2.90 -4.91 3.88
CA ILE A 47 -2.47 -3.67 4.53
C ILE A 47 -3.03 -3.60 5.95
N LYS A 48 -4.30 -3.89 6.14
CA LYS A 48 -4.91 -3.85 7.47
C LYS A 48 -4.32 -4.89 8.41
N GLN A 49 -3.98 -6.05 7.89
CA GLN A 49 -3.37 -7.10 8.72
C GLN A 49 -1.97 -6.69 9.19
N ARG A 50 -1.19 -6.09 8.30
CA ARG A 50 0.18 -5.72 8.63
C ARG A 50 0.26 -4.39 9.37
N PHE A 51 -0.65 -3.47 9.04
CA PHE A 51 -0.69 -2.13 9.61
C PHE A 51 -2.10 -1.84 10.12
N PRO A 52 -2.48 -2.44 11.25
CA PRO A 52 -3.87 -2.32 11.72
C PRO A 52 -4.31 -0.90 12.05
N LYS A 53 -3.38 0.00 12.28
CA LYS A 53 -3.70 1.40 12.57
C LYS A 53 -3.80 2.25 11.31
N ALA A 54 -3.47 1.69 10.13
CA ALA A 54 -3.53 2.43 8.88
C ALA A 54 -4.98 2.68 8.48
N SER A 55 -5.24 3.87 7.95
CA SER A 55 -6.56 4.23 7.44
C SER A 55 -6.62 3.92 5.95
N ILE A 56 -7.45 2.96 5.57
CA ILE A 56 -7.65 2.62 4.16
C ILE A 56 -8.25 3.81 3.41
N ASP A 57 -9.18 4.52 4.04
CA ASP A 57 -9.78 5.71 3.42
C ASP A 57 -8.74 6.78 3.12
N TYR A 58 -7.85 7.05 4.07
CA TYR A 58 -6.78 8.02 3.85
C TYR A 58 -5.84 7.59 2.72
N ILE A 59 -5.49 6.30 2.69
CA ILE A 59 -4.53 5.79 1.72
C ILE A 59 -5.10 5.81 0.30
N PHE A 60 -6.33 5.36 0.11
CA PHE A 60 -6.86 5.12 -1.23
C PHE A 60 -7.99 6.05 -1.65
N PHE A 61 -8.70 6.67 -0.72
CA PHE A 61 -9.90 7.43 -1.05
C PHE A 61 -9.84 8.90 -0.68
N CYS A 62 -8.79 9.31 0.03
CA CYS A 62 -8.62 10.71 0.39
C CYS A 62 -8.21 11.51 -0.84
N LYS A 63 -8.93 12.57 -1.13
CA LYS A 63 -8.57 13.47 -2.22
C LYS A 63 -7.36 14.31 -1.80
N GLN A 64 -6.43 14.41 -2.70
CA GLN A 64 -5.23 15.21 -2.50
C GLN A 64 -5.39 16.58 -3.14
#